data_c5e0b5b58792f9523be3a79266a603f7
#
_entry.id   c5e0b5b58792f9523be3a79266a603f7
#
_cell.length_a   1.000
_cell.length_b   1.000
_cell.length_c   1.000
_cell.angle_alpha   90.00
_cell.angle_beta   90.00
_cell.angle_gamma   90.00
#
_symmetry.space_group_name_H-M   'P 1'
#
loop_
_entity.id
_entity.type
_entity.pdbx_description
1 polymer ?
#
loop_
_entity_poly.entity_id
_entity_poly.type
_entity_poly.pdbx_seq_one_letter_code
_entity_poly.pdbx_strand_id
1 'polypeptide(L)'
;MSNARDHKLGIFLVAVLAAASVRLDDIWYRRPMDAQLWPDWLIALILAFSASVVLIGTRRLLESREQITELARRTSALADAAWIVSRGGETAPLLGRVAEQACNILHVERATVCVRDRSDPRLSIVIAGHGVREELIGKRLGVDEGIVGKVLSSGEPVIVSDYHDFPENSEPGHAATQAGGSAPIKYGGQVRGAISVGTTDPARAFGREELDALRRLADLGSVTLEQAEMRKHLELAVGSGVEALTEAIDMRDHYTWQHSQNVMELAGKVGKRLELDEEALAELAFAARLHDVGKVGVPDSVLLKSGPLNDDEWEIMKQYPLRGAELLERVPGLGNVARIVLSEHEHWDGSGYPQGLKGEDIPLTSRIILVCDAYDAMTSDRPWRSALKPWAAVRELRAGAGSEFDPQCVVNLIGVLRESRASTAFATLLAGRLRQSA
;
A
#
# COMPACT_ATOMS: atom_id res chain seq x y z
N MET A 1 -44.14 -5.41 5.69
CA MET A 1 -45.61 -5.66 5.49
C MET A 1 -46.47 -4.42 5.64
N SER A 2 -45.92 -3.26 6.04
CA SER A 2 -46.63 -1.96 6.16
C SER A 2 -46.98 -1.32 4.78
N ASN A 3 -46.03 -1.39 3.82
CA ASN A 3 -46.12 -0.69 2.53
C ASN A 3 -47.27 -1.15 1.61
N ALA A 4 -47.73 -2.40 1.69
CA ALA A 4 -48.82 -2.91 0.86
C ALA A 4 -50.21 -2.47 1.34
N ARG A 5 -50.40 -2.16 2.63
CA ARG A 5 -51.64 -1.61 3.20
C ARG A 5 -51.83 -0.14 2.84
N ASP A 6 -50.74 0.62 2.90
CA ASP A 6 -50.77 2.07 2.61
C ASP A 6 -51.00 2.34 1.12
N HIS A 7 -50.49 1.49 0.24
CA HIS A 7 -50.74 1.59 -1.20
C HIS A 7 -52.20 1.28 -1.57
N LYS A 8 -52.80 0.25 -0.92
CA LYS A 8 -54.20 -0.09 -1.12
C LYS A 8 -55.14 0.98 -0.58
N LEU A 9 -54.80 1.63 0.55
CA LEU A 9 -55.57 2.75 1.10
C LEU A 9 -55.54 3.98 0.19
N GLY A 10 -54.37 4.28 -0.41
CA GLY A 10 -54.20 5.38 -1.37
C GLY A 10 -55.03 5.17 -2.66
N ILE A 11 -55.00 3.96 -3.21
CA ILE A 11 -55.78 3.60 -4.42
C ILE A 11 -57.27 3.63 -4.10
N PHE A 12 -57.69 3.14 -2.93
CA PHE A 12 -59.08 3.17 -2.49
C PHE A 12 -59.57 4.62 -2.31
N LEU A 13 -58.78 5.52 -1.75
CA LEU A 13 -59.12 6.92 -1.55
C LEU A 13 -59.24 7.67 -2.88
N VAL A 14 -58.34 7.42 -3.83
CA VAL A 14 -58.40 7.97 -5.19
C VAL A 14 -59.65 7.48 -5.93
N ALA A 15 -59.99 6.19 -5.79
CA ALA A 15 -61.21 5.63 -6.38
C ALA A 15 -62.49 6.21 -5.78
N VAL A 16 -62.52 6.46 -4.46
CA VAL A 16 -63.66 7.10 -3.77
C VAL A 16 -63.82 8.57 -4.19
N LEU A 17 -62.69 9.30 -4.35
CA LEU A 17 -62.72 10.68 -4.82
C LEU A 17 -63.12 10.78 -6.29
N ALA A 18 -62.64 9.86 -7.15
CA ALA A 18 -63.08 9.77 -8.55
C ALA A 18 -64.55 9.40 -8.68
N ALA A 19 -65.03 8.46 -7.86
CA ALA A 19 -66.46 8.09 -7.83
C ALA A 19 -67.35 9.22 -7.30
N ALA A 20 -66.83 10.00 -6.34
CA ALA A 20 -67.53 11.20 -5.83
C ALA A 20 -67.59 12.32 -6.88
N SER A 21 -66.51 12.53 -7.66
CA SER A 21 -66.47 13.50 -8.76
C SER A 21 -67.45 13.14 -9.89
N VAL A 22 -67.49 11.86 -10.27
CA VAL A 22 -68.41 11.36 -11.32
C VAL A 22 -69.89 11.50 -10.87
N ARG A 23 -70.20 11.24 -9.61
CA ARG A 23 -71.56 11.49 -9.08
C ARG A 23 -71.91 12.99 -8.97
N LEU A 24 -70.92 13.83 -8.72
CA LEU A 24 -71.11 15.28 -8.71
C LEU A 24 -71.44 15.82 -10.12
N ASP A 25 -70.73 15.29 -11.16
CA ASP A 25 -71.01 15.63 -12.56
C ASP A 25 -72.42 15.18 -12.98
N ASP A 26 -72.88 13.96 -12.58
CA ASP A 26 -74.22 13.45 -12.89
C ASP A 26 -75.34 14.29 -12.17
N ILE A 27 -75.08 14.83 -10.99
CA ILE A 27 -75.98 15.68 -10.24
C ILE A 27 -76.04 17.10 -10.86
N TRP A 28 -74.88 17.60 -11.34
CA TRP A 28 -74.78 18.92 -11.97
C TRP A 28 -75.49 18.97 -13.34
N TYR A 29 -75.49 17.90 -14.09
CA TYR A 29 -76.07 17.93 -15.42
C TYR A 29 -77.58 17.67 -15.51
N ARG A 30 -78.19 17.13 -14.44
CA ARG A 30 -79.63 16.73 -14.49
C ARG A 30 -80.62 17.57 -13.79
N ARG A 31 -80.25 18.64 -13.03
CA ARG A 31 -81.20 19.59 -12.38
C ARG A 31 -80.60 20.99 -12.31
N PRO A 32 -81.41 22.05 -12.60
CA PRO A 32 -81.05 23.41 -12.21
C PRO A 32 -81.04 23.45 -10.68
N MET A 33 -79.88 23.63 -10.08
CA MET A 33 -79.69 23.65 -8.64
C MET A 33 -79.98 25.08 -8.12
N ASP A 34 -80.94 25.20 -7.26
CA ASP A 34 -80.95 26.27 -6.26
C ASP A 34 -79.68 26.15 -5.42
N ALA A 35 -78.89 27.23 -5.38
CA ALA A 35 -77.53 27.27 -4.82
C ALA A 35 -77.46 27.12 -3.27
N GLN A 36 -78.50 26.51 -2.61
CA GLN A 36 -78.60 26.36 -1.16
C GLN A 36 -78.50 24.92 -0.62
N LEU A 37 -78.11 23.93 -1.42
CA LEU A 37 -78.16 22.52 -0.98
C LEU A 37 -76.94 21.96 -0.28
N TRP A 38 -75.84 22.69 -0.29
CA TRP A 38 -74.61 22.25 0.46
C TRP A 38 -74.17 23.37 1.40
N PRO A 39 -74.21 23.14 2.71
CA PRO A 39 -73.70 24.15 3.65
C PRO A 39 -72.25 24.43 3.39
N ASP A 40 -71.83 25.69 3.33
CA ASP A 40 -70.43 26.14 3.04
C ASP A 40 -69.39 25.44 3.87
N TRP A 41 -69.70 25.00 5.08
CA TRP A 41 -68.81 24.25 5.95
C TRP A 41 -68.45 22.85 5.38
N LEU A 42 -69.33 22.18 4.62
CA LEU A 42 -69.12 20.88 4.07
C LEU A 42 -68.13 20.96 2.87
N ILE A 43 -68.29 22.00 2.04
CA ILE A 43 -67.31 22.29 0.94
C ILE A 43 -65.92 22.63 1.52
N ALA A 44 -65.90 23.45 2.57
CA ALA A 44 -64.64 23.79 3.27
C ALA A 44 -63.99 22.55 3.89
N LEU A 45 -64.78 21.61 4.42
CA LEU A 45 -64.28 20.38 5.03
C LEU A 45 -63.66 19.40 3.97
N ILE A 46 -64.34 19.30 2.82
CA ILE A 46 -63.79 18.48 1.68
C ILE A 46 -62.49 19.09 1.14
N LEU A 47 -62.45 20.42 0.98
CA LEU A 47 -61.23 21.11 0.52
C LEU A 47 -60.09 20.99 1.54
N ALA A 48 -60.39 21.16 2.84
CA ALA A 48 -59.38 20.98 3.89
C ALA A 48 -58.88 19.55 3.99
N PHE A 49 -59.76 18.54 3.83
CA PHE A 49 -59.37 17.14 3.81
C PHE A 49 -58.49 16.81 2.59
N SER A 50 -58.92 17.28 1.40
CA SER A 50 -58.15 17.09 0.16
C SER A 50 -56.75 17.74 0.24
N ALA A 51 -56.68 18.98 0.76
CA ALA A 51 -55.41 19.67 0.99
C ALA A 51 -54.50 18.91 1.98
N SER A 52 -55.10 18.38 3.06
CA SER A 52 -54.35 17.59 4.05
C SER A 52 -53.80 16.29 3.46
N VAL A 53 -54.56 15.58 2.64
CA VAL A 53 -54.09 14.35 1.95
C VAL A 53 -52.95 14.64 0.97
N VAL A 54 -53.09 15.75 0.20
CA VAL A 54 -52.02 16.20 -0.71
C VAL A 54 -50.78 16.60 0.09
N LEU A 55 -50.92 17.30 1.20
CA LEU A 55 -49.82 17.75 2.03
C LEU A 55 -49.06 16.55 2.67
N ILE A 56 -49.80 15.58 3.19
CA ILE A 56 -49.24 14.35 3.76
C ILE A 56 -48.56 13.51 2.66
N GLY A 57 -49.16 13.41 1.48
CA GLY A 57 -48.61 12.69 0.33
C GLY A 57 -47.32 13.32 -0.17
N THR A 58 -47.28 14.65 -0.32
CA THR A 58 -46.07 15.37 -0.74
C THR A 58 -44.95 15.29 0.29
N ARG A 59 -45.28 15.40 1.58
CA ARG A 59 -44.29 15.24 2.65
C ARG A 59 -43.66 13.83 2.65
N ARG A 60 -44.47 12.79 2.54
CA ARG A 60 -43.96 11.40 2.44
C ARG A 60 -43.14 11.17 1.20
N LEU A 61 -43.49 11.76 0.05
CA LEU A 61 -42.69 11.68 -1.17
C LEU A 61 -41.36 12.41 -1.03
N LEU A 62 -41.30 13.53 -0.36
CA LEU A 62 -40.07 14.26 -0.07
C LEU A 62 -39.16 13.45 0.88
N GLU A 63 -39.72 12.93 1.98
CA GLU A 63 -38.98 12.07 2.92
C GLU A 63 -38.46 10.81 2.25
N SER A 64 -39.23 10.18 1.36
CA SER A 64 -38.79 9.01 0.57
C SER A 64 -37.69 9.37 -0.44
N ARG A 65 -37.77 10.55 -1.09
CA ARG A 65 -36.72 11.04 -1.99
C ARG A 65 -35.41 11.30 -1.26
N GLU A 66 -35.47 11.93 -0.10
CA GLU A 66 -34.29 12.17 0.74
C GLU A 66 -33.63 10.85 1.16
N GLN A 67 -34.40 9.85 1.58
CA GLN A 67 -33.89 8.52 1.92
C GLN A 67 -33.25 7.81 0.74
N ILE A 68 -33.85 7.85 -0.45
CA ILE A 68 -33.29 7.26 -1.68
C ILE A 68 -32.01 7.98 -2.08
N THR A 69 -31.96 9.30 -1.99
CA THR A 69 -30.78 10.08 -2.35
C THR A 69 -29.63 9.81 -1.38
N GLU A 70 -29.93 9.72 -0.09
CA GLU A 70 -28.94 9.40 0.93
C GLU A 70 -28.41 7.95 0.77
N LEU A 71 -29.28 6.98 0.48
CA LEU A 71 -28.86 5.61 0.22
C LEU A 71 -28.00 5.52 -1.04
N ALA A 72 -28.36 6.24 -2.11
CA ALA A 72 -27.56 6.30 -3.33
C ALA A 72 -26.17 6.94 -3.08
N ARG A 73 -26.10 7.98 -2.26
CA ARG A 73 -24.86 8.63 -1.87
C ARG A 73 -23.97 7.70 -1.06
N ARG A 74 -24.53 6.98 -0.08
CA ARG A 74 -23.79 6.00 0.74
C ARG A 74 -23.26 4.83 -0.10
N THR A 75 -24.07 4.32 -1.04
CA THR A 75 -23.63 3.25 -1.93
C THR A 75 -22.55 3.70 -2.90
N SER A 76 -22.63 4.91 -3.45
CA SER A 76 -21.59 5.48 -4.30
C SER A 76 -20.26 5.65 -3.54
N ALA A 77 -20.30 6.20 -2.33
CA ALA A 77 -19.10 6.39 -1.52
C ALA A 77 -18.42 5.06 -1.13
N LEU A 78 -19.21 4.01 -0.86
CA LEU A 78 -18.67 2.66 -0.63
C LEU A 78 -18.06 2.06 -1.90
N ALA A 79 -18.69 2.28 -3.06
CA ALA A 79 -18.13 1.85 -4.35
C ALA A 79 -16.81 2.58 -4.67
N ASP A 80 -16.75 3.89 -4.40
CA ASP A 80 -15.53 4.69 -4.56
C ASP A 80 -14.41 4.20 -3.65
N ALA A 81 -14.71 3.92 -2.38
CA ALA A 81 -13.75 3.36 -1.43
C ALA A 81 -13.25 1.97 -1.88
N ALA A 82 -14.14 1.09 -2.34
CA ALA A 82 -13.77 -0.23 -2.87
C ALA A 82 -12.90 -0.12 -4.13
N TRP A 83 -13.21 0.82 -5.04
CA TRP A 83 -12.41 1.07 -6.23
C TRP A 83 -11.00 1.60 -5.91
N ILE A 84 -10.87 2.46 -4.89
CA ILE A 84 -9.60 2.96 -4.40
C ILE A 84 -8.73 1.82 -3.86
N VAL A 85 -9.32 0.94 -3.05
CA VAL A 85 -8.63 -0.23 -2.48
C VAL A 85 -8.17 -1.19 -3.58
N SER A 86 -8.98 -1.39 -4.64
CA SER A 86 -8.66 -2.33 -5.72
C SER A 86 -7.45 -1.93 -6.57
N ARG A 87 -7.06 -0.66 -6.59
CA ARG A 87 -5.90 -0.17 -7.36
C ARG A 87 -4.54 -0.42 -6.74
N GLY A 88 -4.49 -0.85 -5.48
CA GLY A 88 -3.25 -1.04 -4.74
C GLY A 88 -2.59 0.30 -4.37
N GLY A 89 -1.53 0.24 -3.60
CA GLY A 89 -0.78 1.39 -3.11
C GLY A 89 -0.21 1.13 -1.72
N GLU A 90 0.40 2.14 -1.12
CA GLU A 90 0.83 2.07 0.26
C GLU A 90 -0.36 1.92 1.20
N THR A 91 -0.22 1.11 2.23
CA THR A 91 -1.30 0.71 3.15
C THR A 91 -1.88 1.89 3.92
N ALA A 92 -1.04 2.78 4.45
CA ALA A 92 -1.48 3.89 5.29
C ALA A 92 -2.30 4.94 4.50
N PRO A 93 -1.90 5.41 3.30
CA PRO A 93 -2.72 6.27 2.47
C PRO A 93 -4.07 5.65 2.07
N LEU A 94 -4.10 4.36 1.74
CA LEU A 94 -5.36 3.67 1.41
C LEU A 94 -6.33 3.63 2.59
N LEU A 95 -5.85 3.30 3.78
CA LEU A 95 -6.66 3.31 5.01
C LEU A 95 -7.05 4.72 5.43
N GLY A 96 -6.23 5.74 5.12
CA GLY A 96 -6.58 7.14 5.28
C GLY A 96 -7.81 7.53 4.45
N ARG A 97 -7.90 7.04 3.21
CA ARG A 97 -9.08 7.24 2.35
C ARG A 97 -10.30 6.49 2.86
N VAL A 98 -10.14 5.30 3.44
CA VAL A 98 -11.24 4.59 4.11
C VAL A 98 -11.75 5.40 5.31
N ALA A 99 -10.85 6.00 6.10
CA ALA A 99 -11.22 6.89 7.21
C ALA A 99 -11.96 8.16 6.71
N GLU A 100 -11.49 8.78 5.63
CA GLU A 100 -12.17 9.92 4.99
C GLU A 100 -13.58 9.55 4.54
N GLN A 101 -13.75 8.40 3.88
CA GLN A 101 -15.07 7.91 3.46
C GLN A 101 -15.98 7.61 4.66
N ALA A 102 -15.42 7.13 5.77
CA ALA A 102 -16.17 6.93 7.00
C ALA A 102 -16.74 8.27 7.52
N CYS A 103 -15.97 9.33 7.51
CA CYS A 103 -16.44 10.67 7.86
C CYS A 103 -17.56 11.15 6.92
N ASN A 104 -17.40 10.97 5.62
CA ASN A 104 -18.37 11.40 4.61
C ASN A 104 -19.70 10.63 4.71
N ILE A 105 -19.64 9.30 4.88
CA ILE A 105 -20.84 8.43 4.94
C ILE A 105 -21.61 8.62 6.24
N LEU A 106 -20.87 8.76 7.34
CA LEU A 106 -21.45 8.85 8.67
C LEU A 106 -21.70 10.29 9.13
N HIS A 107 -21.32 11.29 8.31
CA HIS A 107 -21.44 12.71 8.62
C HIS A 107 -20.81 13.07 9.98
N VAL A 108 -19.55 12.65 10.16
CA VAL A 108 -18.74 12.91 11.36
C VAL A 108 -17.44 13.60 11.00
N GLU A 109 -16.83 14.28 11.96
CA GLU A 109 -15.65 15.09 11.72
C GLU A 109 -14.34 14.28 11.77
N ARG A 110 -14.36 13.13 12.43
CA ARG A 110 -13.14 12.36 12.73
C ARG A 110 -13.31 10.88 12.51
N ALA A 111 -12.27 10.29 11.93
CA ALA A 111 -12.11 8.83 11.86
C ALA A 111 -10.65 8.44 12.02
N THR A 112 -10.41 7.29 12.61
CA THR A 112 -9.09 6.68 12.78
C THR A 112 -9.12 5.21 12.41
N VAL A 113 -7.97 4.72 11.91
CA VAL A 113 -7.73 3.30 11.71
C VAL A 113 -6.54 2.89 12.55
N CYS A 114 -6.77 1.96 13.45
CA CYS A 114 -5.74 1.37 14.31
C CYS A 114 -5.49 -0.08 13.89
N VAL A 115 -4.25 -0.55 14.01
CA VAL A 115 -3.87 -1.95 13.84
C VAL A 115 -3.15 -2.45 15.08
N ARG A 116 -3.24 -3.74 15.39
CA ARG A 116 -2.46 -4.35 16.47
C ARG A 116 -0.97 -4.21 16.20
N ASP A 117 -0.21 -3.84 17.22
CA ASP A 117 1.24 -3.83 17.14
C ASP A 117 1.76 -5.28 17.02
N ARG A 118 2.62 -5.54 16.05
CA ARG A 118 3.21 -6.86 15.83
C ARG A 118 4.25 -7.21 16.88
N SER A 119 4.89 -6.19 17.46
CA SER A 119 5.94 -6.36 18.49
C SER A 119 5.39 -6.52 19.89
N ASP A 120 4.22 -5.95 20.19
CA ASP A 120 3.52 -6.09 21.46
C ASP A 120 2.00 -6.23 21.21
N PRO A 121 1.45 -7.45 21.35
CA PRO A 121 0.02 -7.71 21.14
C PRO A 121 -0.93 -6.95 22.08
N ARG A 122 -0.41 -6.35 23.14
CA ARG A 122 -1.18 -5.52 24.08
C ARG A 122 -1.33 -4.08 23.62
N LEU A 123 -0.70 -3.73 22.51
CA LEU A 123 -0.74 -2.40 21.92
C LEU A 123 -1.39 -2.42 20.55
N SER A 124 -1.96 -1.28 20.18
CA SER A 124 -2.39 -0.95 18.83
C SER A 124 -1.73 0.34 18.39
N ILE A 125 -1.57 0.52 17.09
CA ILE A 125 -0.94 1.70 16.49
C ILE A 125 -1.96 2.38 15.60
N VAL A 126 -2.13 3.69 15.74
CA VAL A 126 -2.93 4.50 14.81
C VAL A 126 -2.13 4.67 13.52
N ILE A 127 -2.55 4.02 12.44
CA ILE A 127 -1.81 4.02 11.16
C ILE A 127 -2.37 4.99 10.14
N ALA A 128 -3.63 5.40 10.30
CA ALA A 128 -4.28 6.36 9.42
C ALA A 128 -5.41 7.09 10.15
N GLY A 129 -5.79 8.26 9.66
CA GLY A 129 -6.92 9.02 10.18
C GLY A 129 -7.35 10.14 9.25
N HIS A 130 -8.56 10.64 9.46
CA HIS A 130 -9.11 11.83 8.82
C HIS A 130 -9.72 12.75 9.89
N GLY A 131 -9.53 14.07 9.77
CA GLY A 131 -10.02 15.04 10.76
C GLY A 131 -9.37 14.94 12.14
N VAL A 132 -8.20 14.28 12.25
CA VAL A 132 -7.44 14.10 13.49
C VAL A 132 -6.10 14.83 13.42
N ARG A 133 -5.50 15.09 14.59
CA ARG A 133 -4.17 15.70 14.65
C ARG A 133 -3.10 14.73 14.13
N GLU A 134 -2.11 15.23 13.39
CA GLU A 134 -1.01 14.41 12.84
C GLU A 134 -0.24 13.65 13.92
N GLU A 135 -0.08 14.23 15.11
CA GLU A 135 0.60 13.61 16.24
C GLU A 135 -0.07 12.32 16.74
N LEU A 136 -1.33 12.10 16.34
CA LEU A 136 -2.04 10.85 16.65
C LEU A 136 -1.61 9.70 15.76
N ILE A 137 -1.16 9.98 14.53
CA ILE A 137 -0.66 8.97 13.60
C ILE A 137 0.68 8.42 14.12
N GLY A 138 0.79 7.11 14.22
CA GLY A 138 1.93 6.42 14.82
C GLY A 138 1.83 6.25 16.34
N LYS A 139 0.84 6.86 17.01
CA LYS A 139 0.65 6.70 18.45
C LYS A 139 0.24 5.27 18.80
N ARG A 140 0.84 4.75 19.86
CA ARG A 140 0.51 3.45 20.43
C ARG A 140 -0.53 3.61 21.53
N LEU A 141 -1.56 2.77 21.50
CA LEU A 141 -2.69 2.75 22.41
C LEU A 141 -2.82 1.35 23.01
N GLY A 142 -3.24 1.25 24.25
CA GLY A 142 -3.54 -0.03 24.90
C GLY A 142 -4.74 -0.73 24.22
N VAL A 143 -4.68 -2.05 24.11
CA VAL A 143 -5.81 -2.84 23.54
C VAL A 143 -7.00 -2.96 24.49
N ASP A 144 -6.94 -2.37 25.64
CA ASP A 144 -7.97 -2.25 26.67
C ASP A 144 -8.44 -0.79 26.87
N GLU A 145 -7.90 0.17 26.12
CA GLU A 145 -8.21 1.58 26.24
C GLU A 145 -9.30 2.01 25.24
N GLY A 146 -10.33 2.69 25.75
CA GLY A 146 -11.38 3.33 24.95
C GLY A 146 -12.22 2.36 24.11
N ILE A 147 -12.96 2.91 23.14
CA ILE A 147 -13.81 2.09 22.25
C ILE A 147 -12.99 1.21 21.30
N VAL A 148 -11.79 1.64 20.92
CA VAL A 148 -10.87 0.84 20.11
C VAL A 148 -10.46 -0.42 20.87
N GLY A 149 -10.02 -0.27 22.13
CA GLY A 149 -9.63 -1.39 22.96
C GLY A 149 -10.74 -2.40 23.17
N LYS A 150 -11.96 -1.92 23.42
CA LYS A 150 -13.14 -2.77 23.56
C LYS A 150 -13.44 -3.57 22.29
N VAL A 151 -13.31 -2.97 21.12
CA VAL A 151 -13.51 -3.65 19.83
C VAL A 151 -12.38 -4.65 19.57
N LEU A 152 -11.12 -4.29 19.87
CA LEU A 152 -9.99 -5.18 19.71
C LEU A 152 -10.05 -6.41 20.61
N SER A 153 -10.60 -6.27 21.81
CA SER A 153 -10.73 -7.37 22.78
C SER A 153 -11.95 -8.23 22.53
N SER A 154 -13.13 -7.63 22.26
CA SER A 154 -14.39 -8.38 22.06
C SER A 154 -14.54 -8.93 20.64
N GLY A 155 -13.94 -8.28 19.65
CA GLY A 155 -14.19 -8.57 18.23
C GLY A 155 -15.56 -8.15 17.73
N GLU A 156 -16.31 -7.39 18.53
CA GLU A 156 -17.64 -6.90 18.21
C GLU A 156 -17.63 -5.38 18.07
N PRO A 157 -18.40 -4.81 17.13
CA PRO A 157 -18.48 -3.38 16.97
C PRO A 157 -19.23 -2.72 18.15
N VAL A 158 -18.81 -1.51 18.47
CA VAL A 158 -19.31 -0.76 19.62
C VAL A 158 -19.78 0.63 19.15
N ILE A 159 -20.90 1.09 19.68
CA ILE A 159 -21.40 2.47 19.59
C ILE A 159 -21.47 3.05 20.99
N VAL A 160 -21.09 4.32 21.10
CA VAL A 160 -21.16 5.11 22.33
C VAL A 160 -21.92 6.39 22.00
N SER A 161 -23.08 6.57 22.61
CA SER A 161 -23.95 7.75 22.41
C SER A 161 -23.54 8.93 23.30
N ASP A 162 -22.87 8.65 24.42
CA ASP A 162 -22.26 9.64 25.28
C ASP A 162 -20.87 9.13 25.73
N TYR A 163 -19.83 9.79 25.26
CA TYR A 163 -18.45 9.42 25.56
C TYR A 163 -18.06 9.72 27.01
N HIS A 164 -18.79 10.61 27.71
CA HIS A 164 -18.52 10.94 29.10
C HIS A 164 -18.89 9.79 30.05
N ASP A 165 -19.88 9.01 29.66
CA ASP A 165 -20.36 7.85 30.42
C ASP A 165 -19.61 6.56 30.09
N PHE A 166 -18.62 6.60 29.16
CA PHE A 166 -17.87 5.42 28.76
C PHE A 166 -16.73 5.15 29.76
N PRO A 167 -16.77 4.05 30.54
CA PRO A 167 -15.89 3.83 31.68
C PRO A 167 -14.41 3.61 31.33
N GLU A 168 -14.11 3.26 30.07
CA GLU A 168 -12.73 3.04 29.59
C GLU A 168 -12.14 4.30 28.92
N ASN A 169 -12.72 5.49 29.15
CA ASN A 169 -12.34 6.74 28.51
C ASN A 169 -11.08 7.34 29.20
N SER A 170 -9.90 6.89 28.83
CA SER A 170 -8.61 7.34 29.38
C SER A 170 -7.76 8.19 28.44
N GLU A 171 -8.28 8.56 27.25
CA GLU A 171 -7.46 9.24 26.25
C GLU A 171 -7.54 10.78 26.29
N PRO A 172 -6.39 11.48 26.44
CA PRO A 172 -6.33 12.94 26.40
C PRO A 172 -6.73 13.56 25.05
N GLY A 173 -6.83 12.77 23.97
CA GLY A 173 -7.18 13.23 22.63
C GLY A 173 -8.68 13.28 22.32
N HIS A 174 -9.51 12.68 23.16
CA HIS A 174 -10.96 12.57 22.96
C HIS A 174 -11.81 13.54 23.80
N ALA A 175 -11.18 14.46 24.54
CA ALA A 175 -11.89 15.38 25.45
C ALA A 175 -13.05 16.20 24.82
N ALA A 176 -13.13 16.27 23.50
CA ALA A 176 -14.20 16.93 22.77
C ALA A 176 -15.13 15.95 22.03
N THR A 177 -14.92 14.63 22.11
CA THR A 177 -15.78 13.65 21.43
C THR A 177 -17.01 13.41 22.29
N GLN A 178 -18.21 13.64 21.71
CA GLN A 178 -19.48 13.46 22.40
C GLN A 178 -20.04 12.05 22.16
N ALA A 179 -20.02 11.60 20.91
CA ALA A 179 -20.48 10.28 20.51
C ALA A 179 -19.56 9.65 19.47
N GLY A 180 -19.59 8.35 19.33
CA GLY A 180 -18.76 7.65 18.37
C GLY A 180 -19.09 6.17 18.19
N GLY A 181 -18.37 5.55 17.29
CA GLY A 181 -18.48 4.11 17.03
C GLY A 181 -17.16 3.53 16.58
N SER A 182 -16.98 2.25 16.79
CA SER A 182 -15.83 1.51 16.33
C SER A 182 -16.24 0.12 15.84
N ALA A 183 -15.59 -0.35 14.76
CA ALA A 183 -15.82 -1.69 14.21
C ALA A 183 -14.49 -2.42 13.99
N PRO A 184 -14.47 -3.74 14.21
CA PRO A 184 -13.25 -4.53 14.09
C PRO A 184 -12.89 -4.77 12.62
N ILE A 185 -11.62 -4.58 12.31
CA ILE A 185 -11.00 -5.02 11.06
C ILE A 185 -10.50 -6.44 11.29
N LYS A 186 -11.11 -7.42 10.61
CA LYS A 186 -10.85 -8.86 10.80
C LYS A 186 -10.13 -9.41 9.57
N TYR A 187 -9.05 -10.17 9.80
CA TYR A 187 -8.34 -10.90 8.77
C TYR A 187 -7.93 -12.28 9.28
N GLY A 188 -8.11 -13.31 8.46
CA GLY A 188 -7.81 -14.70 8.86
C GLY A 188 -8.57 -15.14 10.11
N GLY A 189 -9.79 -14.67 10.34
CA GLY A 189 -10.60 -14.95 11.51
C GLY A 189 -10.16 -14.25 12.81
N GLN A 190 -9.13 -13.41 12.75
CA GLN A 190 -8.60 -12.65 13.89
C GLN A 190 -8.87 -11.15 13.76
N VAL A 191 -9.08 -10.49 14.88
CA VAL A 191 -9.15 -9.02 14.94
C VAL A 191 -7.75 -8.45 14.81
N ARG A 192 -7.45 -7.80 13.69
CA ARG A 192 -6.16 -7.22 13.38
C ARG A 192 -6.11 -5.72 13.61
N GLY A 193 -7.27 -5.08 13.67
CA GLY A 193 -7.37 -3.64 13.86
C GLY A 193 -8.79 -3.21 14.14
N ALA A 194 -9.02 -1.90 14.11
CA ALA A 194 -10.33 -1.29 14.23
C ALA A 194 -10.37 0.01 13.42
N ILE A 195 -11.54 0.31 12.84
CA ILE A 195 -11.89 1.63 12.36
C ILE A 195 -12.82 2.30 13.38
N SER A 196 -12.52 3.54 13.73
CA SER A 196 -13.30 4.29 14.71
C SER A 196 -13.68 5.64 14.15
N VAL A 197 -14.87 6.10 14.51
CA VAL A 197 -15.41 7.42 14.15
C VAL A 197 -15.90 8.15 15.40
N GLY A 198 -15.85 9.46 15.36
CA GLY A 198 -16.30 10.29 16.46
C GLY A 198 -16.79 11.66 16.01
N THR A 199 -17.75 12.20 16.75
CA THR A 199 -18.33 13.53 16.54
C THR A 199 -18.25 14.38 17.78
N THR A 200 -18.18 15.70 17.59
CA THR A 200 -18.29 16.71 18.64
C THR A 200 -19.72 17.25 18.78
N ASP A 201 -20.63 16.86 17.89
CA ASP A 201 -22.02 17.27 17.91
C ASP A 201 -22.79 16.46 18.97
N PRO A 202 -23.28 17.09 20.06
CA PRO A 202 -24.03 16.41 21.11
C PRO A 202 -25.45 15.96 20.64
N ALA A 203 -25.96 16.50 19.55
CA ALA A 203 -27.23 16.09 18.98
C ALA A 203 -27.14 14.85 18.09
N ARG A 204 -25.91 14.42 17.73
CA ARG A 204 -25.68 13.28 16.85
C ARG A 204 -25.74 11.97 17.63
N ALA A 205 -26.72 11.14 17.30
CA ALA A 205 -26.82 9.77 17.82
C ALA A 205 -26.40 8.76 16.76
N PHE A 206 -25.73 7.71 17.21
CA PHE A 206 -25.39 6.55 16.39
C PHE A 206 -26.40 5.44 16.61
N GLY A 207 -26.91 4.86 15.52
CA GLY A 207 -27.86 3.76 15.53
C GLY A 207 -27.36 2.53 14.76
N ARG A 208 -28.31 1.65 14.44
CA ARG A 208 -28.02 0.42 13.68
C ARG A 208 -27.46 0.69 12.28
N GLU A 209 -27.96 1.70 11.62
CA GLU A 209 -27.56 2.03 10.24
C GLU A 209 -26.11 2.49 10.19
N GLU A 210 -25.70 3.32 11.16
CA GLU A 210 -24.32 3.78 11.28
C GLU A 210 -23.39 2.61 11.62
N LEU A 211 -23.82 1.70 12.48
CA LEU A 211 -23.07 0.51 12.84
C LEU A 211 -22.84 -0.41 11.63
N ASP A 212 -23.88 -0.62 10.82
CA ASP A 212 -23.80 -1.45 9.61
C ASP A 212 -22.94 -0.79 8.52
N ALA A 213 -22.96 0.55 8.41
CA ALA A 213 -22.05 1.28 7.54
C ALA A 213 -20.59 1.15 8.01
N LEU A 214 -20.36 1.30 9.32
CA LEU A 214 -19.02 1.16 9.90
C LEU A 214 -18.45 -0.25 9.76
N ARG A 215 -19.29 -1.30 9.89
CA ARG A 215 -18.89 -2.69 9.60
C ARG A 215 -18.42 -2.86 8.16
N ARG A 216 -19.16 -2.35 7.17
CA ARG A 216 -18.79 -2.42 5.75
C ARG A 216 -17.46 -1.70 5.46
N LEU A 217 -17.22 -0.58 6.13
CA LEU A 217 -15.95 0.14 6.04
C LEU A 217 -14.80 -0.64 6.70
N ALA A 218 -15.07 -1.31 7.81
CA ALA A 218 -14.11 -2.21 8.44
C ALA A 218 -13.76 -3.40 7.53
N ASP A 219 -14.73 -3.95 6.79
CA ASP A 219 -14.49 -5.02 5.81
C ASP A 219 -13.59 -4.55 4.66
N LEU A 220 -13.76 -3.31 4.18
CA LEU A 220 -12.82 -2.70 3.22
C LEU A 220 -11.42 -2.54 3.80
N GLY A 221 -11.32 -2.10 5.05
CA GLY A 221 -10.04 -2.06 5.78
C GLY A 221 -9.39 -3.43 5.90
N SER A 222 -10.19 -4.49 6.08
CA SER A 222 -9.73 -5.88 6.13
C SER A 222 -9.07 -6.30 4.81
N VAL A 223 -9.74 -6.05 3.69
CA VAL A 223 -9.19 -6.35 2.34
C VAL A 223 -7.89 -5.58 2.10
N THR A 224 -7.82 -4.32 2.50
CA THR A 224 -6.62 -3.50 2.35
C THR A 224 -5.43 -4.07 3.14
N LEU A 225 -5.66 -4.46 4.38
CA LEU A 225 -4.62 -5.07 5.22
C LEU A 225 -4.19 -6.44 4.70
N GLU A 226 -5.14 -7.26 4.24
CA GLU A 226 -4.87 -8.57 3.66
C GLU A 226 -3.98 -8.47 2.42
N GLN A 227 -4.30 -7.57 1.50
CA GLN A 227 -3.49 -7.33 0.30
C GLN A 227 -2.08 -6.84 0.66
N ALA A 228 -1.94 -5.94 1.63
CA ALA A 228 -0.65 -5.46 2.10
C ALA A 228 0.21 -6.57 2.72
N GLU A 229 -0.38 -7.44 3.53
CA GLU A 229 0.31 -8.58 4.12
C GLU A 229 0.71 -9.62 3.07
N MET A 230 -0.18 -9.94 2.14
CA MET A 230 0.10 -10.87 1.05
C MET A 230 1.25 -10.36 0.17
N ARG A 231 1.23 -9.07 -0.18
CA ARG A 231 2.33 -8.45 -0.94
C ARG A 231 3.65 -8.56 -0.19
N LYS A 232 3.66 -8.24 1.09
CA LYS A 232 4.88 -8.35 1.91
C LYS A 232 5.39 -9.79 2.02
N HIS A 233 4.50 -10.77 2.18
CA HIS A 233 4.89 -12.18 2.18
C HIS A 233 5.45 -12.64 0.84
N LEU A 234 4.88 -12.15 -0.27
CA LEU A 234 5.38 -12.43 -1.61
C LEU A 234 6.78 -11.82 -1.83
N GLU A 235 6.98 -10.57 -1.43
CA GLU A 235 8.28 -9.89 -1.49
C GLU A 235 9.35 -10.66 -0.68
N LEU A 236 9.01 -11.09 0.53
CA LEU A 236 9.91 -11.89 1.36
C LEU A 236 10.19 -13.27 0.74
N ALA A 237 9.18 -13.94 0.19
CA ALA A 237 9.35 -15.25 -0.44
C ALA A 237 10.22 -15.16 -1.71
N VAL A 238 10.00 -14.12 -2.52
CA VAL A 238 10.84 -13.85 -3.70
C VAL A 238 12.26 -13.55 -3.26
N GLY A 239 12.47 -12.68 -2.27
CA GLY A 239 13.78 -12.36 -1.71
C GLY A 239 14.53 -13.61 -1.21
N SER A 240 13.86 -14.45 -0.43
CA SER A 240 14.44 -15.70 0.08
C SER A 240 14.74 -16.71 -1.04
N GLY A 241 13.88 -16.78 -2.06
CA GLY A 241 14.11 -17.62 -3.23
C GLY A 241 15.34 -17.18 -4.04
N VAL A 242 15.50 -15.87 -4.20
CA VAL A 242 16.66 -15.25 -4.83
C VAL A 242 17.93 -15.56 -4.04
N GLU A 243 17.89 -15.43 -2.70
CA GLU A 243 19.01 -15.78 -1.82
C GLU A 243 19.44 -17.23 -1.98
N ALA A 244 18.50 -18.15 -1.93
CA ALA A 244 18.78 -19.58 -2.08
C ALA A 244 19.37 -19.93 -3.45
N LEU A 245 18.90 -19.27 -4.54
CA LEU A 245 19.45 -19.46 -5.87
C LEU A 245 20.88 -18.93 -5.98
N THR A 246 21.17 -17.75 -5.44
CA THR A 246 22.50 -17.17 -5.41
C THR A 246 23.47 -18.07 -4.63
N GLU A 247 23.09 -18.53 -3.44
CA GLU A 247 23.90 -19.48 -2.67
C GLU A 247 24.19 -20.77 -3.44
N ALA A 248 23.19 -21.33 -4.14
CA ALA A 248 23.39 -22.55 -4.92
C ALA A 248 24.37 -22.36 -6.08
N ILE A 249 24.41 -21.18 -6.68
CA ILE A 249 25.36 -20.83 -7.75
C ILE A 249 26.75 -20.59 -7.19
N ASP A 250 26.86 -19.82 -6.11
CA ASP A 250 28.12 -19.54 -5.42
C ASP A 250 28.77 -20.81 -4.90
N MET A 251 28.00 -21.81 -4.45
CA MET A 251 28.48 -23.13 -4.07
C MET A 251 29.06 -23.92 -5.26
N ARG A 252 28.59 -23.67 -6.47
CA ARG A 252 29.04 -24.33 -7.71
C ARG A 252 30.25 -23.65 -8.36
N ASP A 253 30.22 -22.31 -8.40
CA ASP A 253 31.31 -21.48 -8.89
C ASP A 253 32.21 -21.11 -7.71
N HIS A 254 33.46 -21.51 -7.63
CA HIS A 254 34.41 -21.18 -6.55
C HIS A 254 34.36 -19.73 -5.99
N TYR A 255 33.37 -18.94 -6.41
CA TYR A 255 32.97 -17.68 -5.82
C TYR A 255 32.26 -17.92 -4.50
N THR A 256 32.62 -17.17 -3.49
CA THR A 256 31.98 -17.26 -2.18
C THR A 256 30.74 -16.33 -2.13
N TRP A 257 29.70 -16.71 -1.40
CA TRP A 257 28.57 -15.82 -0.99
C TRP A 257 29.06 -14.41 -0.63
N GLN A 258 30.26 -14.27 -0.09
CA GLN A 258 30.85 -13.00 0.27
C GLN A 258 31.09 -12.07 -0.94
N HIS A 259 31.37 -12.59 -2.14
CA HIS A 259 31.58 -11.81 -3.36
C HIS A 259 30.29 -11.07 -3.76
N SER A 260 29.19 -11.80 -3.98
CA SER A 260 27.91 -11.20 -4.37
C SER A 260 27.43 -10.18 -3.32
N GLN A 261 27.66 -10.44 -2.03
CA GLN A 261 27.37 -9.51 -0.95
C GLN A 261 28.23 -8.23 -1.02
N ASN A 262 29.54 -8.37 -1.24
CA ASN A 262 30.46 -7.23 -1.36
C ASN A 262 30.10 -6.35 -2.56
N VAL A 263 29.83 -6.96 -3.73
CA VAL A 263 29.42 -6.24 -4.93
C VAL A 263 28.14 -5.47 -4.68
N MET A 264 27.12 -6.08 -4.06
CA MET A 264 25.85 -5.43 -3.72
C MET A 264 26.07 -4.23 -2.77
N GLU A 265 26.87 -4.40 -1.71
CA GLU A 265 27.15 -3.31 -0.77
C GLU A 265 27.90 -2.14 -1.41
N LEU A 266 28.90 -2.42 -2.24
CA LEU A 266 29.64 -1.40 -2.97
C LEU A 266 28.76 -0.69 -3.99
N ALA A 267 28.00 -1.44 -4.78
CA ALA A 267 27.07 -0.90 -5.76
C ALA A 267 26.02 0.00 -5.13
N GLY A 268 25.42 -0.40 -4.01
CA GLY A 268 24.46 0.41 -3.26
C GLY A 268 25.04 1.74 -2.75
N LYS A 269 26.29 1.73 -2.29
CA LYS A 269 26.99 2.97 -1.87
C LYS A 269 27.34 3.87 -3.06
N VAL A 270 27.74 3.30 -4.20
CA VAL A 270 27.99 4.04 -5.44
C VAL A 270 26.70 4.63 -6.00
N GLY A 271 25.62 3.83 -6.04
CA GLY A 271 24.29 4.28 -6.49
C GLY A 271 23.76 5.46 -5.69
N LYS A 272 23.90 5.44 -4.36
CA LYS A 272 23.54 6.57 -3.48
C LYS A 272 24.34 7.84 -3.79
N ARG A 273 25.62 7.73 -4.09
CA ARG A 273 26.46 8.89 -4.49
C ARG A 273 26.12 9.42 -5.87
N LEU A 274 25.56 8.59 -6.74
CA LEU A 274 25.04 8.96 -8.06
C LEU A 274 23.57 9.38 -7.99
N GLU A 275 23.02 9.56 -6.78
CA GLU A 275 21.66 10.07 -6.50
C GLU A 275 20.54 9.21 -7.14
N LEU A 276 20.75 7.89 -7.24
CA LEU A 276 19.69 6.97 -7.65
C LEU A 276 18.53 7.03 -6.64
N ASP A 277 17.30 7.01 -7.14
CA ASP A 277 16.10 6.92 -6.30
C ASP A 277 15.96 5.54 -5.62
N GLU A 278 14.98 5.41 -4.73
CA GLU A 278 14.80 4.17 -3.95
C GLU A 278 14.47 2.96 -4.83
N GLU A 279 13.73 3.14 -5.92
CA GLU A 279 13.36 2.08 -6.85
C GLU A 279 14.60 1.59 -7.62
N ALA A 280 15.37 2.49 -8.19
CA ALA A 280 16.61 2.16 -8.88
C ALA A 280 17.67 1.54 -7.94
N LEU A 281 17.73 1.98 -6.67
CA LEU A 281 18.60 1.36 -5.66
C LEU A 281 18.17 -0.07 -5.32
N ALA A 282 16.87 -0.33 -5.25
CA ALA A 282 16.35 -1.68 -5.03
C ALA A 282 16.66 -2.60 -6.22
N GLU A 283 16.42 -2.14 -7.45
CA GLU A 283 16.77 -2.89 -8.68
C GLU A 283 18.27 -3.15 -8.78
N LEU A 284 19.10 -2.17 -8.46
CA LEU A 284 20.56 -2.31 -8.42
C LEU A 284 21.02 -3.37 -7.42
N ALA A 285 20.42 -3.39 -6.21
CA ALA A 285 20.73 -4.38 -5.19
C ALA A 285 20.36 -5.80 -5.63
N PHE A 286 19.18 -5.98 -6.24
CA PHE A 286 18.77 -7.27 -6.79
C PHE A 286 19.68 -7.71 -7.96
N ALA A 287 19.97 -6.80 -8.89
CA ALA A 287 20.82 -7.11 -10.03
C ALA A 287 22.25 -7.45 -9.59
N ALA A 288 22.85 -6.68 -8.69
CA ALA A 288 24.17 -6.96 -8.15
C ALA A 288 24.25 -8.31 -7.42
N ARG A 289 23.16 -8.76 -6.83
CA ARG A 289 23.09 -10.05 -6.16
C ARG A 289 22.91 -11.22 -7.14
N LEU A 290 22.24 -10.97 -8.27
CA LEU A 290 21.87 -11.97 -9.27
C LEU A 290 22.69 -11.92 -10.54
N HIS A 291 23.70 -11.05 -10.61
CA HIS A 291 24.46 -10.81 -11.84
C HIS A 291 25.00 -12.13 -12.43
N ASP A 292 25.46 -13.02 -11.59
CA ASP A 292 26.04 -14.31 -11.95
C ASP A 292 25.01 -15.46 -12.12
N VAL A 293 23.68 -15.19 -12.00
CA VAL A 293 22.67 -16.26 -12.02
C VAL A 293 22.70 -17.14 -13.27
N GLY A 294 23.09 -16.58 -14.40
CA GLY A 294 23.20 -17.30 -15.67
C GLY A 294 24.32 -18.34 -15.74
N LYS A 295 25.27 -18.29 -14.81
CA LYS A 295 26.34 -19.32 -14.70
C LYS A 295 25.78 -20.73 -14.42
N VAL A 296 24.56 -20.84 -13.93
CA VAL A 296 23.84 -22.12 -13.79
C VAL A 296 23.77 -22.87 -15.13
N GLY A 297 23.73 -22.17 -16.24
CA GLY A 297 23.68 -22.73 -17.59
C GLY A 297 25.07 -23.03 -18.21
N VAL A 298 26.16 -22.66 -17.54
CA VAL A 298 27.52 -22.92 -18.06
C VAL A 298 27.94 -24.36 -17.71
N PRO A 299 28.46 -25.16 -18.66
CA PRO A 299 28.95 -26.50 -18.38
C PRO A 299 30.12 -26.49 -17.35
N ASP A 300 30.16 -27.48 -16.45
CA ASP A 300 31.23 -27.60 -15.44
C ASP A 300 32.64 -27.67 -16.05
N SER A 301 32.77 -28.28 -17.24
CA SER A 301 34.04 -28.34 -17.96
C SER A 301 34.60 -26.95 -18.34
N VAL A 302 33.73 -25.94 -18.44
CA VAL A 302 34.10 -24.55 -18.73
C VAL A 302 34.19 -23.75 -17.45
N LEU A 303 33.14 -23.82 -16.59
CA LEU A 303 33.03 -23.03 -15.38
C LEU A 303 34.16 -23.36 -14.37
N LEU A 304 34.44 -24.65 -14.17
CA LEU A 304 35.42 -25.14 -13.18
C LEU A 304 36.80 -25.40 -13.75
N LYS A 305 37.10 -24.93 -14.96
CA LYS A 305 38.39 -25.13 -15.60
C LYS A 305 39.50 -24.43 -14.81
N SER A 306 40.54 -25.17 -14.44
CA SER A 306 41.66 -24.65 -13.64
C SER A 306 42.71 -23.86 -14.45
N GLY A 307 42.51 -23.68 -15.76
CA GLY A 307 43.40 -22.94 -16.66
C GLY A 307 42.63 -21.90 -17.50
N PRO A 308 43.31 -21.17 -18.39
CA PRO A 308 42.68 -20.21 -19.27
C PRO A 308 41.67 -20.90 -20.20
N LEU A 309 40.53 -20.21 -20.47
CA LEU A 309 39.58 -20.67 -21.45
C LEU A 309 40.14 -20.47 -22.86
N ASN A 310 39.87 -21.44 -23.76
CA ASN A 310 40.12 -21.25 -25.19
C ASN A 310 38.96 -20.40 -25.81
N ASP A 311 39.09 -20.08 -27.11
CA ASP A 311 38.13 -19.21 -27.79
C ASP A 311 36.69 -19.78 -27.77
N ASP A 312 36.50 -21.09 -28.00
CA ASP A 312 35.21 -21.75 -27.97
C ASP A 312 34.58 -21.76 -26.56
N GLU A 313 35.41 -22.05 -25.57
CA GLU A 313 34.97 -22.00 -24.15
C GLU A 313 34.65 -20.60 -23.70
N TRP A 314 35.38 -19.59 -24.20
CA TRP A 314 35.09 -18.20 -23.92
C TRP A 314 33.78 -17.75 -24.55
N GLU A 315 33.45 -18.18 -25.76
CA GLU A 315 32.15 -17.95 -26.39
C GLU A 315 30.98 -18.55 -25.57
N ILE A 316 31.19 -19.73 -24.98
CA ILE A 316 30.20 -20.35 -24.08
C ILE A 316 30.04 -19.51 -22.78
N MET A 317 31.16 -19.05 -22.21
CA MET A 317 31.20 -18.27 -21.00
C MET A 317 30.44 -16.92 -21.22
N LYS A 318 30.71 -16.19 -22.28
CA LYS A 318 30.08 -14.91 -22.60
C LYS A 318 28.54 -14.93 -22.73
N GLN A 319 27.95 -16.12 -22.79
CA GLN A 319 26.49 -16.26 -22.88
C GLN A 319 25.80 -16.24 -21.54
N TYR A 320 26.50 -16.30 -20.40
CA TYR A 320 25.81 -16.39 -19.12
C TYR A 320 24.99 -15.15 -18.77
N PRO A 321 25.34 -13.89 -19.11
CA PRO A 321 24.46 -12.75 -18.83
C PRO A 321 23.13 -12.85 -19.58
N LEU A 322 23.17 -13.30 -20.84
CA LEU A 322 21.97 -13.55 -21.64
C LEU A 322 21.07 -14.62 -20.99
N ARG A 323 21.66 -15.75 -20.58
CA ARG A 323 20.92 -16.82 -19.90
C ARG A 323 20.35 -16.38 -18.55
N GLY A 324 21.11 -15.56 -17.82
CA GLY A 324 20.68 -14.95 -16.58
C GLY A 324 19.45 -14.04 -16.80
N ALA A 325 19.52 -13.17 -17.80
CA ALA A 325 18.41 -12.30 -18.17
C ALA A 325 17.16 -13.11 -18.58
N GLU A 326 17.30 -14.15 -19.40
CA GLU A 326 16.18 -15.03 -19.80
C GLU A 326 15.53 -15.75 -18.61
N LEU A 327 16.30 -16.13 -17.60
CA LEU A 327 15.78 -16.71 -16.36
C LEU A 327 14.99 -15.68 -15.55
N LEU A 328 15.53 -14.47 -15.41
CA LEU A 328 14.95 -13.40 -14.61
C LEU A 328 13.68 -12.81 -15.26
N GLU A 329 13.63 -12.72 -16.59
CA GLU A 329 12.43 -12.25 -17.32
C GLU A 329 11.18 -13.11 -17.06
N ARG A 330 11.37 -14.40 -16.72
CA ARG A 330 10.25 -15.31 -16.38
C ARG A 330 9.67 -15.05 -15.00
N VAL A 331 10.34 -14.27 -14.16
CA VAL A 331 9.91 -13.94 -12.81
C VAL A 331 9.15 -12.61 -12.83
N PRO A 332 7.86 -12.58 -12.51
CA PRO A 332 7.10 -11.34 -12.46
C PRO A 332 7.76 -10.30 -11.56
N GLY A 333 7.96 -9.09 -12.09
CA GLY A 333 8.60 -7.99 -11.36
C GLY A 333 10.11 -7.88 -11.52
N LEU A 334 10.81 -8.85 -12.14
CA LEU A 334 12.25 -8.80 -12.34
C LEU A 334 12.70 -8.38 -13.75
N GLY A 335 11.79 -7.92 -14.61
CA GLY A 335 12.15 -7.53 -16.00
C GLY A 335 13.19 -6.41 -16.08
N ASN A 336 13.17 -5.42 -15.19
CA ASN A 336 14.20 -4.38 -15.11
C ASN A 336 15.55 -4.97 -14.65
N VAL A 337 15.51 -5.84 -13.63
CA VAL A 337 16.71 -6.56 -13.13
C VAL A 337 17.32 -7.42 -14.24
N ALA A 338 16.51 -8.11 -15.05
CA ALA A 338 16.97 -8.89 -16.19
C ALA A 338 17.74 -8.02 -17.21
N ARG A 339 17.24 -6.83 -17.52
CA ARG A 339 17.93 -5.88 -18.42
C ARG A 339 19.28 -5.41 -17.85
N ILE A 340 19.35 -5.19 -16.55
CA ILE A 340 20.58 -4.79 -15.87
C ILE A 340 21.61 -5.93 -15.96
N VAL A 341 21.21 -7.16 -15.63
CA VAL A 341 22.07 -8.34 -15.68
C VAL A 341 22.53 -8.64 -17.11
N LEU A 342 21.65 -8.48 -18.11
CA LEU A 342 22.02 -8.67 -19.52
C LEU A 342 23.21 -7.79 -19.93
N SER A 343 23.30 -6.56 -19.38
CA SER A 343 24.27 -5.54 -19.80
C SER A 343 25.44 -5.35 -18.82
N GLU A 344 25.63 -6.24 -17.86
CA GLU A 344 26.65 -6.08 -16.80
C GLU A 344 28.11 -6.16 -17.31
N HIS A 345 28.32 -6.81 -18.46
CA HIS A 345 29.61 -6.93 -19.11
C HIS A 345 29.77 -6.07 -20.37
N GLU A 346 28.87 -5.12 -20.55
CA GLU A 346 29.06 -4.11 -21.59
C GLU A 346 30.14 -3.12 -21.18
N HIS A 347 31.08 -2.84 -22.08
CA HIS A 347 32.18 -1.91 -21.86
C HIS A 347 31.80 -0.51 -22.32
N TRP A 348 32.29 0.51 -21.64
CA TRP A 348 31.99 1.89 -21.96
C TRP A 348 32.26 2.27 -23.42
N ASP A 349 33.30 1.69 -24.03
CA ASP A 349 33.71 1.91 -25.43
C ASP A 349 32.92 1.06 -26.45
N GLY A 350 32.09 0.14 -26.01
CA GLY A 350 31.30 -0.79 -26.84
C GLY A 350 32.03 -2.07 -27.20
N SER A 351 33.20 -2.37 -26.62
CA SER A 351 33.91 -3.63 -26.82
C SER A 351 33.43 -4.79 -25.93
N GLY A 352 32.40 -4.51 -25.08
CA GLY A 352 31.82 -5.51 -24.19
C GLY A 352 30.86 -6.49 -24.86
N TYR A 353 30.15 -7.26 -24.07
CA TYR A 353 29.18 -8.26 -24.50
C TYR A 353 27.92 -8.29 -23.60
N PRO A 354 26.78 -8.86 -24.03
CA PRO A 354 26.55 -9.58 -25.30
C PRO A 354 26.04 -8.69 -26.44
N GLN A 355 25.67 -7.43 -26.18
CA GLN A 355 24.97 -6.57 -27.14
C GLN A 355 25.91 -5.55 -27.83
N GLY A 356 27.08 -5.27 -27.25
CA GLY A 356 28.00 -4.25 -27.72
C GLY A 356 27.49 -2.83 -27.50
N LEU A 357 26.71 -2.59 -26.42
CA LEU A 357 26.24 -1.27 -26.04
C LEU A 357 27.41 -0.36 -25.68
N LYS A 358 27.21 0.96 -25.88
CA LYS A 358 28.27 1.96 -25.67
C LYS A 358 27.82 3.16 -24.87
N GLY A 359 28.67 3.61 -23.96
CA GLY A 359 28.46 4.85 -23.22
C GLY A 359 27.16 4.82 -22.41
N GLU A 360 26.31 5.81 -22.61
CA GLU A 360 25.06 5.97 -21.88
C GLU A 360 23.93 5.03 -22.36
N ASP A 361 24.09 4.33 -23.47
CA ASP A 361 23.16 3.27 -23.88
C ASP A 361 23.19 2.09 -22.92
N ILE A 362 24.29 1.91 -22.17
CA ILE A 362 24.41 0.90 -21.10
C ILE A 362 23.65 1.42 -19.88
N PRO A 363 22.73 0.66 -19.28
CA PRO A 363 22.04 1.05 -18.05
C PRO A 363 23.04 1.50 -16.97
N LEU A 364 22.80 2.62 -16.30
CA LEU A 364 23.70 3.13 -15.27
C LEU A 364 23.97 2.10 -14.16
N THR A 365 22.95 1.35 -13.80
CA THR A 365 23.03 0.27 -12.81
C THR A 365 23.98 -0.86 -13.25
N SER A 366 23.98 -1.23 -14.52
CA SER A 366 24.93 -2.21 -15.07
C SER A 366 26.37 -1.69 -15.05
N ARG A 367 26.59 -0.42 -15.41
CA ARG A 367 27.90 0.25 -15.32
C ARG A 367 28.45 0.29 -13.89
N ILE A 368 27.55 0.49 -12.89
CA ILE A 368 27.91 0.45 -11.47
C ILE A 368 28.32 -0.98 -11.06
N ILE A 369 27.56 -2.00 -11.47
CA ILE A 369 27.87 -3.40 -11.14
C ILE A 369 29.24 -3.77 -11.71
N LEU A 370 29.49 -3.52 -13.00
CA LEU A 370 30.75 -3.85 -13.65
C LEU A 370 31.96 -3.31 -12.88
N VAL A 371 31.95 -2.04 -12.48
CA VAL A 371 33.08 -1.42 -11.78
C VAL A 371 33.26 -1.98 -10.36
N CYS A 372 32.14 -2.33 -9.67
CA CYS A 372 32.18 -2.90 -8.33
C CYS A 372 32.63 -4.36 -8.35
N ASP A 373 32.11 -5.15 -9.31
CA ASP A 373 32.54 -6.52 -9.54
C ASP A 373 34.06 -6.62 -9.88
N ALA A 374 34.52 -5.80 -10.83
CA ALA A 374 35.94 -5.73 -11.19
C ALA A 374 36.83 -5.39 -9.97
N TYR A 375 36.39 -4.47 -9.11
CA TYR A 375 37.09 -4.11 -7.88
C TYR A 375 37.17 -5.29 -6.92
N ASP A 376 36.03 -5.92 -6.58
CA ASP A 376 35.98 -7.05 -5.66
C ASP A 376 36.78 -8.24 -6.23
N ALA A 377 36.59 -8.52 -7.51
CA ALA A 377 37.35 -9.53 -8.21
C ALA A 377 38.87 -9.31 -8.14
N MET A 378 39.35 -8.07 -8.23
CA MET A 378 40.77 -7.75 -8.10
C MET A 378 41.30 -7.84 -6.67
N THR A 379 40.48 -7.57 -5.68
CA THR A 379 40.88 -7.48 -4.27
C THR A 379 40.57 -8.72 -3.45
N SER A 380 39.98 -9.75 -4.06
CA SER A 380 39.75 -11.08 -3.47
C SER A 380 40.80 -12.11 -3.95
N ASP A 381 41.16 -13.03 -3.07
CA ASP A 381 41.99 -14.17 -3.43
C ASP A 381 41.23 -15.12 -4.35
N ARG A 382 41.92 -15.61 -5.41
CA ARG A 382 41.37 -16.62 -6.34
C ARG A 382 42.31 -17.83 -6.39
N PRO A 383 41.83 -19.03 -6.72
CA PRO A 383 42.65 -20.23 -6.73
C PRO A 383 43.96 -20.10 -7.56
N TRP A 384 43.92 -19.23 -8.57
CA TRP A 384 45.05 -19.00 -9.50
C TRP A 384 45.72 -17.64 -9.35
N ARG A 385 45.24 -16.74 -8.43
CA ARG A 385 45.79 -15.39 -8.27
C ARG A 385 45.53 -14.83 -6.86
N SER A 386 46.58 -14.36 -6.21
CA SER A 386 46.43 -13.60 -4.95
C SER A 386 45.78 -12.25 -5.17
N ALA A 387 45.05 -11.76 -4.16
CA ALA A 387 44.39 -10.46 -4.14
C ALA A 387 45.39 -9.32 -4.38
N LEU A 388 44.99 -8.37 -5.20
CA LEU A 388 45.68 -7.10 -5.33
C LEU A 388 45.50 -6.25 -4.09
N LYS A 389 46.51 -5.46 -3.77
CA LYS A 389 46.32 -4.41 -2.76
C LYS A 389 45.30 -3.37 -3.28
N PRO A 390 44.41 -2.82 -2.44
CA PRO A 390 43.36 -1.89 -2.86
C PRO A 390 43.87 -0.70 -3.69
N TRP A 391 45.05 -0.18 -3.44
CA TRP A 391 45.60 0.91 -4.24
C TRP A 391 45.99 0.45 -5.67
N ALA A 392 46.39 -0.81 -5.86
CA ALA A 392 46.68 -1.36 -7.15
C ALA A 392 45.38 -1.57 -7.97
N ALA A 393 44.35 -2.12 -7.35
CA ALA A 393 43.03 -2.24 -7.98
C ALA A 393 42.46 -0.86 -8.42
N VAL A 394 42.58 0.17 -7.57
CA VAL A 394 42.19 1.55 -7.94
C VAL A 394 42.98 2.07 -9.13
N ARG A 395 44.26 1.70 -9.28
CA ARG A 395 45.06 2.09 -10.44
C ARG A 395 44.57 1.43 -11.72
N GLU A 396 44.23 0.13 -11.68
CA GLU A 396 43.67 -0.60 -12.84
C GLU A 396 42.31 0.00 -13.25
N LEU A 397 41.39 0.25 -12.28
CA LEU A 397 40.12 0.90 -12.58
C LEU A 397 40.28 2.27 -13.26
N ARG A 398 41.25 3.06 -12.83
CA ARG A 398 41.55 4.35 -13.47
C ARG A 398 42.13 4.20 -14.88
N ALA A 399 42.91 3.19 -15.11
CA ALA A 399 43.47 2.90 -16.42
C ALA A 399 42.38 2.47 -17.42
N GLY A 400 41.37 1.71 -16.96
CA GLY A 400 40.22 1.29 -17.77
C GLY A 400 39.11 2.31 -17.89
N ALA A 401 39.18 3.45 -17.17
CA ALA A 401 38.14 4.48 -17.24
C ALA A 401 38.06 5.13 -18.64
N GLY A 402 36.89 5.10 -19.25
CA GLY A 402 36.63 5.60 -20.61
C GLY A 402 36.81 4.54 -21.70
N SER A 403 37.29 3.34 -21.37
CA SER A 403 37.28 2.16 -22.24
C SER A 403 36.41 1.05 -21.70
N GLU A 404 36.87 0.33 -20.72
CA GLU A 404 36.08 -0.71 -20.06
C GLU A 404 35.02 -0.14 -19.11
N PHE A 405 35.39 0.84 -18.28
CA PHE A 405 34.55 1.40 -17.22
C PHE A 405 34.06 2.80 -17.52
N ASP A 406 32.83 3.07 -17.05
CA ASP A 406 32.30 4.44 -17.00
C ASP A 406 33.17 5.30 -16.05
N PRO A 407 33.75 6.42 -16.53
CA PRO A 407 34.57 7.31 -15.69
C PRO A 407 33.85 7.83 -14.45
N GLN A 408 32.55 8.08 -14.52
CA GLN A 408 31.76 8.54 -13.39
C GLN A 408 31.60 7.44 -12.33
N CYS A 409 31.33 6.21 -12.73
CA CYS A 409 31.25 5.07 -11.82
C CYS A 409 32.58 4.83 -11.12
N VAL A 410 33.71 4.90 -11.83
CA VAL A 410 35.06 4.77 -11.26
C VAL A 410 35.34 5.84 -10.20
N VAL A 411 35.03 7.12 -10.51
CA VAL A 411 35.25 8.24 -9.57
C VAL A 411 34.42 8.05 -8.30
N ASN A 412 33.14 7.66 -8.43
CA ASN A 412 32.25 7.47 -7.30
C ASN A 412 32.64 6.25 -6.44
N LEU A 413 33.05 5.13 -7.05
CA LEU A 413 33.58 3.99 -6.29
C LEU A 413 34.83 4.38 -5.49
N ILE A 414 35.76 5.10 -6.09
CA ILE A 414 36.96 5.58 -5.39
C ILE A 414 36.58 6.48 -4.20
N GLY A 415 35.54 7.31 -4.36
CA GLY A 415 34.97 8.12 -3.27
C GLY A 415 34.48 7.26 -2.10
N VAL A 416 33.68 6.23 -2.38
CA VAL A 416 33.18 5.26 -1.39
C VAL A 416 34.33 4.57 -0.65
N LEU A 417 35.34 4.12 -1.38
CA LEU A 417 36.49 3.42 -0.78
C LEU A 417 37.32 4.33 0.14
N ARG A 418 37.43 5.61 -0.16
CA ARG A 418 38.10 6.61 0.71
C ARG A 418 37.34 6.86 2.00
N GLU A 419 36.02 7.02 1.92
CA GLU A 419 35.15 7.23 3.08
C GLU A 419 35.17 6.02 4.03
N SER A 420 35.10 4.82 3.48
CA SER A 420 35.17 3.58 4.28
C SER A 420 36.48 3.47 5.05
N ARG A 421 37.61 3.84 4.44
CA ARG A 421 38.92 3.85 5.12
C ARG A 421 39.02 4.92 6.21
N ALA A 422 38.49 6.11 5.96
CA ALA A 422 38.46 7.19 6.95
C ALA A 422 37.62 6.80 8.16
N SER A 423 36.49 6.16 7.96
CA SER A 423 35.60 5.65 9.01
C SER A 423 36.27 4.56 9.85
N THR A 424 36.96 3.59 9.21
CA THR A 424 37.66 2.52 9.89
C THR A 424 38.87 3.05 10.70
N ALA A 425 39.62 3.99 10.15
CA ALA A 425 40.72 4.64 10.85
C ALA A 425 40.24 5.44 12.08
N PHE A 426 39.13 6.14 11.94
CA PHE A 426 38.51 6.88 13.05
C PHE A 426 37.98 5.94 14.14
N ALA A 427 37.30 4.86 13.78
CA ALA A 427 36.82 3.84 14.72
C ALA A 427 37.99 3.18 15.50
N THR A 428 39.10 2.89 14.80
CA THR A 428 40.30 2.31 15.42
C THR A 428 40.97 3.30 16.40
N LEU A 429 41.03 4.58 16.06
CA LEU A 429 41.53 5.63 16.93
C LEU A 429 40.67 5.83 18.20
N LEU A 430 39.34 5.78 18.05
CA LEU A 430 38.39 5.85 19.18
C LEU A 430 38.55 4.64 20.13
N ALA A 431 38.59 3.43 19.56
CA ALA A 431 38.79 2.21 20.35
C ALA A 431 40.14 2.18 21.07
N GLY A 432 41.20 2.72 20.46
CA GLY A 432 42.51 2.90 21.09
C GLY A 432 42.49 3.88 22.25
N ARG A 433 41.77 4.99 22.13
CA ARG A 433 41.60 5.98 23.21
C ARG A 433 40.78 5.47 24.40
N LEU A 434 39.73 4.71 24.15
CA LEU A 434 38.89 4.11 25.19
C LEU A 434 39.65 3.02 25.99
N ARG A 435 40.62 2.32 25.38
CA ARG A 435 41.50 1.35 26.08
C ARG A 435 42.61 1.99 26.87
N GLN A 436 42.96 3.25 26.61
CA GLN A 436 43.96 4.00 27.37
C GLN A 436 43.35 4.80 28.56
N SER A 437 42.03 4.92 28.63
CA SER A 437 41.28 5.59 29.67
C SER A 437 40.57 4.64 30.63
N ALA A 438 40.71 3.33 30.47
CA ALA A 438 40.32 2.27 31.42
C ALA A 438 41.56 1.61 32.07
#